data_5022d510ac4c98e2d92585f54f2defad
#
_entry.id   5022d510ac4c98e2d92585f54f2defad
#
_cell.length_a   1.000
_cell.length_b   1.000
_cell.length_c   1.000
_cell.angle_alpha   90.00
_cell.angle_beta   90.00
_cell.angle_gamma   90.00
#
_symmetry.space_group_name_H-M   'P 1'
#
loop_
_entity.id
_entity.type
_entity.pdbx_description
1 polymer ?
#
loop_
_entity_poly.entity_id
_entity_poly.type
_entity_poly.pdbx_seq_one_letter_code
_entity_poly.pdbx_strand_id
1 'polypeptide(L)'
;FNAVEGNTTFYARPAPATVARWAQVMPEHFRFTAKFPRDISHEGDLRDQLEPAFDFTRLMAPLGRRVAPYWLQLQASFGPARLAELDQFLQQIGVPVAVEVRHPAFFAKGEEERALNRLLHACGVERVCLDPRALFSCTSRDPAVLHAQAKKPKVPPRPAAFSQHPQVRFIGHPQLEANEPFLTPWVEKVGAWIEEGRSPYIFLHTSDNRLSAALAQRFHQRLMQRLPGLAALPELPRAPEVEQLGLL
;
A
#
# COMPACT_ATOMS: atom_id res chain seq x y z
N PHE A 1 10.87 9.38 5.89
CA PHE A 1 10.44 8.18 5.18
C PHE A 1 10.98 8.19 3.76
N ASN A 2 11.09 7.00 3.16
CA ASN A 2 11.63 6.81 1.81
C ASN A 2 10.59 6.33 0.79
N ALA A 3 9.34 6.13 1.23
CA ALA A 3 8.23 5.75 0.37
C ALA A 3 6.90 6.34 0.82
N VAL A 4 5.96 6.51 -0.12
CA VAL A 4 4.59 6.95 0.14
C VAL A 4 3.58 6.22 -0.76
N GLU A 5 2.40 5.90 -0.20
CA GLU A 5 1.25 5.41 -0.96
C GLU A 5 0.54 6.58 -1.64
N GLY A 6 0.55 6.62 -2.97
CA GLY A 6 -0.08 7.67 -3.78
C GLY A 6 -1.58 7.48 -3.94
N ASN A 7 -2.35 7.61 -2.86
CA ASN A 7 -3.80 7.45 -2.89
C ASN A 7 -4.53 8.50 -3.75
N THR A 8 -3.95 9.67 -3.95
CA THR A 8 -4.56 10.76 -4.72
C THR A 8 -4.80 10.37 -6.16
N THR A 9 -3.89 9.59 -6.76
CA THR A 9 -4.01 9.14 -8.15
C THR A 9 -5.15 8.15 -8.38
N PHE A 10 -5.64 7.51 -7.32
CA PHE A 10 -6.81 6.65 -7.39
C PHE A 10 -8.11 7.43 -7.61
N TYR A 11 -8.22 8.61 -7.05
CA TYR A 11 -9.43 9.44 -7.12
C TYR A 11 -9.42 10.39 -8.33
N ALA A 12 -8.26 10.86 -8.74
CA ALA A 12 -8.11 11.76 -9.87
C ALA A 12 -6.72 11.63 -10.51
N ARG A 13 -6.66 11.68 -11.85
CA ARG A 13 -5.40 11.81 -12.57
C ARG A 13 -4.76 13.16 -12.28
N PRO A 14 -3.46 13.21 -11.89
CA PRO A 14 -2.79 14.47 -11.68
C PRO A 14 -2.61 15.21 -13.01
N ALA A 15 -2.60 16.54 -12.98
CA ALA A 15 -2.22 17.33 -14.14
C ALA A 15 -0.72 17.08 -14.49
N PRO A 16 -0.32 17.13 -15.78
CA PRO A 16 1.08 16.95 -16.20
C PRO A 16 2.06 17.87 -15.46
N ALA A 17 1.68 19.14 -15.25
CA ALA A 17 2.49 20.10 -14.48
C ALA A 17 2.71 19.67 -13.01
N THR A 18 1.73 18.99 -12.41
CA THR A 18 1.85 18.43 -11.05
C THR A 18 2.87 17.28 -11.01
N VAL A 19 2.82 16.38 -11.99
CA VAL A 19 3.78 15.27 -12.10
C VAL A 19 5.19 15.79 -12.35
N ALA A 20 5.34 16.78 -13.24
CA ALA A 20 6.63 17.43 -13.50
C ALA A 20 7.22 18.06 -12.21
N ARG A 21 6.38 18.74 -11.42
CA ARG A 21 6.80 19.29 -10.13
C ARG A 21 7.21 18.19 -9.14
N TRP A 22 6.46 17.09 -9.07
CA TRP A 22 6.84 15.94 -8.23
C TRP A 22 8.19 15.36 -8.65
N ALA A 23 8.46 15.25 -9.96
CA ALA A 23 9.74 14.77 -10.47
C ALA A 23 10.93 15.67 -10.08
N GLN A 24 10.71 16.98 -9.95
CA GLN A 24 11.72 17.95 -9.53
C GLN A 24 12.02 17.89 -8.03
N VAL A 25 11.00 17.66 -7.19
CA VAL A 25 11.15 17.75 -5.72
C VAL A 25 11.39 16.40 -5.03
N MET A 26 10.98 15.29 -5.66
CA MET A 26 11.22 13.96 -5.07
C MET A 26 12.68 13.54 -5.23
N PRO A 27 13.39 13.16 -4.16
CA PRO A 27 14.72 12.59 -4.27
C PRO A 27 14.72 11.29 -5.10
N GLU A 28 15.84 10.95 -5.73
CA GLU A 28 15.93 9.75 -6.58
C GLU A 28 15.69 8.45 -5.82
N HIS A 29 16.08 8.39 -4.56
CA HIS A 29 15.87 7.22 -3.71
C HIS A 29 14.43 7.09 -3.18
N PHE A 30 13.61 8.14 -3.29
CA PHE A 30 12.23 8.12 -2.82
C PHE A 30 11.35 7.26 -3.72
N ARG A 31 10.37 6.58 -3.14
CA ARG A 31 9.42 5.72 -3.88
C ARG A 31 7.99 6.22 -3.69
N PHE A 32 7.33 6.43 -4.80
CA PHE A 32 5.93 6.82 -4.90
C PHE A 32 5.15 5.65 -5.51
N THR A 33 4.33 4.98 -4.71
CA THR A 33 3.47 3.91 -5.21
C THR A 33 2.18 4.51 -5.77
N ALA A 34 2.17 4.76 -7.09
CA ALA A 34 1.01 5.34 -7.76
C ALA A 34 -0.11 4.32 -7.90
N LYS A 35 -1.27 4.59 -7.35
CA LYS A 35 -2.45 3.75 -7.61
C LYS A 35 -3.02 4.06 -9.00
N PHE A 36 -3.34 2.98 -9.73
CA PHE A 36 -4.15 3.16 -10.93
C PHE A 36 -5.47 3.86 -10.58
N PRO A 37 -5.91 4.82 -11.41
CA PRO A 37 -7.18 5.49 -11.24
C PRO A 37 -8.36 4.52 -11.10
N ARG A 38 -9.40 4.96 -10.39
CA ARG A 38 -10.57 4.13 -10.11
C ARG A 38 -11.30 3.68 -11.36
N ASP A 39 -11.39 4.51 -12.38
CA ASP A 39 -11.98 4.18 -13.68
C ASP A 39 -11.28 2.98 -14.34
N ILE A 40 -9.96 2.83 -14.18
CA ILE A 40 -9.22 1.67 -14.67
C ILE A 40 -9.49 0.41 -13.83
N SER A 41 -9.48 0.55 -12.51
CA SER A 41 -9.49 -0.62 -11.61
C SER A 41 -10.87 -1.07 -11.16
N HIS A 42 -11.91 -0.25 -11.34
CA HIS A 42 -13.26 -0.47 -10.80
C HIS A 42 -14.38 -0.41 -11.86
N GLU A 43 -14.06 -0.11 -13.11
CA GLU A 43 -15.06 0.03 -14.16
C GLU A 43 -14.79 -0.96 -15.30
N GLY A 44 -15.84 -1.63 -15.78
CA GLY A 44 -15.77 -2.54 -16.91
C GLY A 44 -14.87 -3.75 -16.74
N ASP A 45 -14.39 -4.24 -17.88
CA ASP A 45 -13.41 -5.32 -17.99
C ASP A 45 -11.99 -4.76 -18.00
N LEU A 46 -11.07 -5.36 -17.24
CA LEU A 46 -9.68 -4.88 -17.18
C LEU A 46 -8.98 -4.92 -18.56
N ARG A 47 -9.41 -5.79 -19.46
CA ARG A 47 -8.84 -5.87 -20.82
C ARG A 47 -9.11 -4.61 -21.62
N ASP A 48 -10.27 -3.99 -21.42
CA ASP A 48 -10.66 -2.74 -22.08
C ASP A 48 -9.97 -1.51 -21.44
N GLN A 49 -9.33 -1.69 -20.28
CA GLN A 49 -8.65 -0.63 -19.53
C GLN A 49 -7.15 -0.51 -19.84
N LEU A 50 -6.62 -1.28 -20.79
CA LEU A 50 -5.19 -1.23 -21.13
C LEU A 50 -4.76 0.13 -21.70
N GLU A 51 -5.50 0.70 -22.67
CA GLU A 51 -5.17 2.03 -23.20
C GLU A 51 -5.25 3.13 -22.13
N PRO A 52 -6.33 3.24 -21.34
CA PRO A 52 -6.36 4.15 -20.19
C PRO A 52 -5.21 3.94 -19.20
N ALA A 53 -4.77 2.69 -19.00
CA ALA A 53 -3.65 2.38 -18.12
C ALA A 53 -2.31 2.79 -18.73
N PHE A 54 -2.10 2.62 -20.04
CA PHE A 54 -0.93 3.14 -20.75
C PHE A 54 -0.88 4.66 -20.72
N ASP A 55 -2.01 5.34 -20.91
CA ASP A 55 -2.08 6.80 -20.77
C ASP A 55 -1.67 7.26 -19.39
N PHE A 56 -2.15 6.58 -18.35
CA PHE A 56 -1.76 6.88 -16.98
C PHE A 56 -0.27 6.63 -16.72
N THR A 57 0.28 5.52 -17.20
CA THR A 57 1.73 5.24 -17.02
C THR A 57 2.60 6.22 -17.80
N ARG A 58 2.18 6.64 -19.01
CA ARG A 58 2.83 7.73 -19.79
C ARG A 58 2.79 9.06 -19.02
N LEU A 59 1.65 9.41 -18.42
CA LEU A 59 1.53 10.60 -17.59
C LEU A 59 2.52 10.59 -16.42
N MET A 60 2.73 9.43 -15.79
CA MET A 60 3.62 9.26 -14.64
C MET A 60 5.10 9.08 -15.03
N ALA A 61 5.41 8.91 -16.32
CA ALA A 61 6.78 8.64 -16.81
C ALA A 61 7.85 9.65 -16.35
N PRO A 62 7.58 10.97 -16.18
CA PRO A 62 8.58 11.92 -15.67
C PRO A 62 9.14 11.56 -14.29
N LEU A 63 8.44 10.75 -13.48
CA LEU A 63 8.93 10.28 -12.18
C LEU A 63 10.00 9.17 -12.32
N GLY A 64 10.09 8.51 -13.47
CA GLY A 64 11.07 7.46 -13.73
C GLY A 64 11.04 6.36 -12.66
N ARG A 65 12.22 6.01 -12.12
CA ARG A 65 12.38 4.96 -11.11
C ARG A 65 11.74 5.29 -9.75
N ARG A 66 11.24 6.52 -9.55
CA ARG A 66 10.54 6.92 -8.32
C ARG A 66 9.16 6.27 -8.22
N VAL A 67 8.50 5.93 -9.35
CA VAL A 67 7.29 5.11 -9.33
C VAL A 67 7.69 3.64 -9.31
N ALA A 68 7.40 2.96 -8.21
CA ALA A 68 7.70 1.53 -8.11
C ALA A 68 6.98 0.87 -6.92
N PRO A 69 6.20 -0.19 -7.17
CA PRO A 69 5.45 -0.47 -8.38
C PRO A 69 4.18 0.38 -8.49
N TYR A 70 3.51 0.34 -9.64
CA TYR A 70 2.12 0.81 -9.73
C TYR A 70 1.21 -0.11 -8.92
N TRP A 71 0.17 0.43 -8.32
CA TRP A 71 -0.71 -0.33 -7.45
C TRP A 71 -2.09 -0.49 -8.09
N LEU A 72 -2.44 -1.71 -8.46
CA LEU A 72 -3.76 -2.07 -8.94
C LEU A 72 -4.63 -2.55 -7.76
N GLN A 73 -5.48 -1.67 -7.25
CA GLN A 73 -6.43 -2.02 -6.20
C GLN A 73 -7.75 -2.46 -6.83
N LEU A 74 -8.08 -3.74 -6.72
CA LEU A 74 -9.32 -4.30 -7.25
C LEU A 74 -10.48 -4.15 -6.25
N GLN A 75 -11.68 -4.00 -6.78
CA GLN A 75 -12.90 -3.90 -5.97
C GLN A 75 -13.30 -5.26 -5.35
N ALA A 76 -14.17 -5.21 -4.33
CA ALA A 76 -14.62 -6.43 -3.65
C ALA A 76 -15.44 -7.37 -4.55
N SER A 77 -16.05 -6.88 -5.61
CA SER A 77 -16.77 -7.68 -6.61
C SER A 77 -15.85 -8.33 -7.65
N PHE A 78 -14.54 -8.01 -7.68
CA PHE A 78 -13.58 -8.67 -8.57
C PHE A 78 -13.25 -10.05 -8.03
N GLY A 79 -14.06 -11.03 -8.42
CA GLY A 79 -13.97 -12.42 -7.96
C GLY A 79 -13.16 -13.34 -8.87
N PRO A 80 -13.10 -14.65 -8.53
CA PRO A 80 -12.29 -15.65 -9.25
C PRO A 80 -12.62 -15.78 -10.73
N ALA A 81 -13.88 -15.59 -11.11
CA ALA A 81 -14.31 -15.65 -12.53
C ALA A 81 -13.63 -14.61 -13.43
N ARG A 82 -13.07 -13.56 -12.84
CA ARG A 82 -12.39 -12.47 -13.53
C ARG A 82 -10.85 -12.60 -13.55
N LEU A 83 -10.28 -13.71 -13.10
CA LEU A 83 -8.82 -13.90 -13.09
C LEU A 83 -8.21 -13.86 -14.49
N ALA A 84 -8.93 -14.30 -15.53
CA ALA A 84 -8.46 -14.22 -16.92
C ALA A 84 -8.29 -12.77 -17.41
N GLU A 85 -9.15 -11.85 -16.96
CA GLU A 85 -8.99 -10.42 -17.26
C GLU A 85 -7.73 -9.85 -16.60
N LEU A 86 -7.49 -10.21 -15.33
CA LEU A 86 -6.31 -9.80 -14.59
C LEU A 86 -5.03 -10.33 -15.24
N ASP A 87 -5.02 -11.59 -15.64
CA ASP A 87 -3.87 -12.22 -16.30
C ASP A 87 -3.49 -11.47 -17.59
N GLN A 88 -4.45 -11.24 -18.46
CA GLN A 88 -4.23 -10.52 -19.72
C GLN A 88 -3.74 -9.08 -19.49
N PHE A 89 -4.35 -8.37 -18.53
CA PHE A 89 -3.94 -7.02 -18.18
C PHE A 89 -2.48 -6.99 -17.70
N LEU A 90 -2.09 -7.89 -16.77
CA LEU A 90 -0.76 -7.94 -16.21
C LEU A 90 0.31 -8.33 -17.23
N GLN A 91 -0.02 -9.21 -18.18
CA GLN A 91 0.90 -9.61 -19.27
C GLN A 91 1.18 -8.47 -20.24
N GLN A 92 0.27 -7.51 -20.41
CA GLN A 92 0.37 -6.47 -21.43
C GLN A 92 0.80 -5.11 -20.89
N ILE A 93 0.58 -4.81 -19.60
CA ILE A 93 0.80 -3.46 -19.05
C ILE A 93 2.26 -2.98 -19.09
N GLY A 94 3.23 -3.86 -19.12
CA GLY A 94 4.65 -3.55 -19.35
C GLY A 94 5.36 -2.73 -18.27
N VAL A 95 4.74 -2.53 -17.10
CA VAL A 95 5.33 -1.82 -15.95
C VAL A 95 5.23 -2.69 -14.68
N PRO A 96 6.11 -2.50 -13.69
CA PRO A 96 5.98 -3.20 -12.41
C PRO A 96 4.66 -2.87 -11.72
N VAL A 97 3.88 -3.90 -11.36
CA VAL A 97 2.56 -3.77 -10.70
C VAL A 97 2.56 -4.54 -9.38
N ALA A 98 1.83 -4.02 -8.41
CA ALA A 98 1.39 -4.75 -7.23
C ALA A 98 -0.14 -4.78 -7.18
N VAL A 99 -0.73 -5.91 -6.83
CA VAL A 99 -2.18 -6.13 -6.86
C VAL A 99 -2.74 -6.26 -5.45
N GLU A 100 -3.69 -5.38 -5.09
CA GLU A 100 -4.50 -5.51 -3.88
C GLU A 100 -5.86 -6.09 -4.23
N VAL A 101 -6.13 -7.31 -3.79
CA VAL A 101 -7.45 -7.96 -3.93
C VAL A 101 -8.30 -7.77 -2.68
N ARG A 102 -9.63 -7.79 -2.84
CA ARG A 102 -10.60 -7.58 -1.76
C ARG A 102 -11.73 -8.60 -1.71
N HIS A 103 -11.87 -9.44 -2.74
CA HIS A 103 -12.91 -10.47 -2.79
C HIS A 103 -12.61 -11.58 -1.77
N PRO A 104 -13.60 -12.03 -0.95
CA PRO A 104 -13.37 -13.00 0.13
C PRO A 104 -12.77 -14.33 -0.32
N ALA A 105 -13.10 -14.84 -1.51
CA ALA A 105 -12.56 -16.08 -2.04
C ALA A 105 -11.02 -16.10 -2.10
N PHE A 106 -10.39 -14.94 -2.29
CA PHE A 106 -8.93 -14.81 -2.31
C PHE A 106 -8.27 -14.83 -0.92
N PHE A 107 -9.06 -15.07 0.14
CA PHE A 107 -8.60 -15.16 1.53
C PHE A 107 -9.06 -16.44 2.24
N ALA A 108 -9.67 -17.37 1.51
CA ALA A 108 -10.28 -18.57 2.06
C ALA A 108 -9.33 -19.77 2.17
N LYS A 109 -8.06 -19.63 1.75
CA LYS A 109 -7.08 -20.75 1.61
C LYS A 109 -7.54 -21.87 0.66
N GLY A 110 -8.53 -21.57 -0.20
CA GLY A 110 -9.10 -22.48 -1.19
C GLY A 110 -8.36 -22.43 -2.53
N GLU A 111 -8.96 -23.08 -3.55
CA GLU A 111 -8.36 -23.13 -4.89
C GLU A 111 -8.32 -21.76 -5.57
N GLU A 112 -9.30 -20.91 -5.32
CA GLU A 112 -9.38 -19.55 -5.86
C GLU A 112 -8.21 -18.68 -5.39
N GLU A 113 -7.84 -18.79 -4.10
CA GLU A 113 -6.68 -18.09 -3.56
C GLU A 113 -5.38 -18.65 -4.15
N ARG A 114 -5.29 -19.97 -4.30
CA ARG A 114 -4.13 -20.60 -4.94
C ARG A 114 -4.00 -20.21 -6.42
N ALA A 115 -5.12 -20.15 -7.15
CA ALA A 115 -5.14 -19.73 -8.55
C ALA A 115 -4.65 -18.28 -8.72
N LEU A 116 -5.15 -17.34 -7.88
CA LEU A 116 -4.65 -15.97 -7.85
C LEU A 116 -3.14 -15.92 -7.58
N ASN A 117 -2.67 -16.65 -6.56
CA ASN A 117 -1.25 -16.62 -6.18
C ASN A 117 -0.35 -17.20 -7.28
N ARG A 118 -0.78 -18.27 -7.96
CA ARG A 118 -0.05 -18.81 -9.13
C ARG A 118 0.04 -17.81 -10.27
N LEU A 119 -1.07 -17.14 -10.58
CA LEU A 119 -1.12 -16.10 -11.60
C LEU A 119 -0.15 -14.96 -11.29
N LEU A 120 -0.26 -14.37 -10.11
CA LEU A 120 0.61 -13.25 -9.72
C LEU A 120 2.09 -13.65 -9.70
N HIS A 121 2.40 -14.84 -9.19
CA HIS A 121 3.77 -15.36 -9.18
C HIS A 121 4.30 -15.58 -10.61
N ALA A 122 3.48 -16.16 -11.51
CA ALA A 122 3.87 -16.38 -12.92
C ALA A 122 4.14 -15.07 -13.67
N CYS A 123 3.37 -14.01 -13.35
CA CYS A 123 3.57 -12.66 -13.91
C CYS A 123 4.69 -11.86 -13.21
N GLY A 124 5.32 -12.38 -12.16
CA GLY A 124 6.30 -11.62 -11.35
C GLY A 124 5.68 -10.42 -10.62
N VAL A 125 4.38 -10.47 -10.36
CA VAL A 125 3.59 -9.38 -9.78
C VAL A 125 3.41 -9.59 -8.27
N GLU A 126 3.63 -8.54 -7.48
CA GLU A 126 3.49 -8.61 -6.03
C GLU A 126 2.02 -8.60 -5.60
N ARG A 127 1.67 -9.47 -4.63
CA ARG A 127 0.40 -9.40 -3.93
C ARG A 127 0.52 -8.46 -2.74
N VAL A 128 -0.22 -7.35 -2.75
CA VAL A 128 -0.27 -6.45 -1.59
C VAL A 128 -0.93 -7.18 -0.42
N CYS A 129 -0.21 -7.33 0.68
CA CYS A 129 -0.75 -7.89 1.90
C CYS A 129 -1.48 -6.81 2.70
N LEU A 130 -2.81 -6.77 2.59
CA LEU A 130 -3.65 -5.92 3.42
C LEU A 130 -3.85 -6.56 4.80
N ASP A 131 -3.50 -5.82 5.86
CA ASP A 131 -3.77 -6.22 7.25
C ASP A 131 -4.61 -5.17 7.98
N PRO A 132 -5.92 -5.35 8.06
CA PRO A 132 -6.82 -4.45 8.77
C PRO A 132 -7.14 -4.90 10.21
N ARG A 133 -6.48 -5.93 10.75
CA ARG A 133 -6.83 -6.53 12.05
C ARG A 133 -6.83 -5.51 13.18
N ALA A 134 -5.82 -4.65 13.24
CA ALA A 134 -5.73 -3.63 14.28
C ALA A 134 -6.87 -2.61 14.19
N LEU A 135 -7.28 -2.19 12.98
CA LEU A 135 -8.46 -1.35 12.79
C LEU A 135 -9.73 -2.03 13.30
N PHE A 136 -9.93 -3.32 12.95
CA PHE A 136 -11.14 -4.05 13.32
C PHE A 136 -11.15 -4.56 14.78
N SER A 137 -10.05 -4.46 15.51
CA SER A 137 -10.03 -4.66 16.97
C SER A 137 -10.54 -3.45 17.74
N CYS A 138 -10.62 -2.28 17.09
CA CYS A 138 -11.12 -1.06 17.70
C CYS A 138 -12.64 -1.08 17.81
N THR A 139 -13.15 -0.88 19.01
CA THR A 139 -14.60 -0.80 19.32
C THR A 139 -15.12 0.63 19.46
N SER A 140 -14.25 1.63 19.21
CA SER A 140 -14.64 3.05 19.27
C SER A 140 -15.73 3.37 18.25
N ARG A 141 -16.63 4.26 18.66
CA ARG A 141 -17.66 4.84 17.79
C ARG A 141 -17.23 6.16 17.14
N ASP A 142 -15.95 6.49 17.21
CA ASP A 142 -15.40 7.64 16.50
C ASP A 142 -15.76 7.57 15.01
N PRO A 143 -16.31 8.65 14.41
CA PRO A 143 -16.71 8.66 13.01
C PRO A 143 -15.58 8.27 12.03
N ALA A 144 -14.32 8.63 12.31
CA ALA A 144 -13.19 8.26 11.47
C ALA A 144 -12.92 6.75 11.52
N VAL A 145 -13.07 6.12 12.70
CA VAL A 145 -12.92 4.66 12.85
C VAL A 145 -14.04 3.94 12.11
N LEU A 146 -15.29 4.32 12.33
CA LEU A 146 -16.44 3.71 11.68
C LEU A 146 -16.35 3.85 10.15
N HIS A 147 -15.98 5.02 9.66
CA HIS A 147 -15.76 5.26 8.24
C HIS A 147 -14.63 4.39 7.66
N ALA A 148 -13.51 4.26 8.37
CA ALA A 148 -12.41 3.40 7.96
C ALA A 148 -12.82 1.92 7.92
N GLN A 149 -13.53 1.44 8.95
CA GLN A 149 -14.06 0.07 9.02
C GLN A 149 -15.07 -0.22 7.90
N ALA A 150 -15.94 0.74 7.55
CA ALA A 150 -16.89 0.59 6.45
C ALA A 150 -16.22 0.50 5.07
N LYS A 151 -15.07 1.16 4.88
CA LYS A 151 -14.36 1.20 3.59
C LYS A 151 -13.33 0.08 3.40
N LYS A 152 -12.91 -0.60 4.45
CA LYS A 152 -11.88 -1.65 4.36
C LYS A 152 -12.51 -3.02 4.44
N PRO A 153 -12.06 -4.00 3.63
CA PRO A 153 -12.53 -5.36 3.78
C PRO A 153 -12.01 -5.95 5.10
N LYS A 154 -12.87 -6.68 5.81
CA LYS A 154 -12.47 -7.44 7.01
C LYS A 154 -11.91 -8.79 6.57
N VAL A 155 -10.63 -8.83 6.20
CA VAL A 155 -9.94 -10.00 5.69
C VAL A 155 -8.74 -10.36 6.56
N PRO A 156 -8.33 -11.64 6.62
CA PRO A 156 -7.09 -12.03 7.29
C PRO A 156 -5.88 -11.60 6.46
N PRO A 157 -4.73 -11.26 7.08
CA PRO A 157 -3.51 -11.01 6.35
C PRO A 157 -3.04 -12.27 5.62
N ARG A 158 -2.45 -12.08 4.45
CA ARG A 158 -1.84 -13.14 3.63
C ARG A 158 -0.41 -12.73 3.27
N PRO A 159 0.55 -12.85 4.24
CA PRO A 159 1.94 -12.50 3.99
C PRO A 159 2.51 -13.36 2.86
N ALA A 160 2.82 -12.73 1.75
CA ALA A 160 3.47 -13.35 0.61
C ALA A 160 4.57 -12.43 0.09
N ALA A 161 5.54 -12.98 -0.64
CA ALA A 161 6.59 -12.26 -1.31
C ALA A 161 6.83 -12.94 -2.66
N PHE A 162 6.25 -12.41 -3.72
CA PHE A 162 6.39 -12.95 -5.06
C PHE A 162 7.48 -12.23 -5.87
N SER A 163 7.97 -11.11 -5.34
CA SER A 163 9.01 -10.29 -5.96
C SER A 163 10.10 -9.89 -4.96
N GLN A 164 11.07 -9.10 -5.41
CA GLN A 164 12.07 -8.47 -4.53
C GLN A 164 11.49 -7.36 -3.65
N HIS A 165 10.24 -6.95 -3.91
CA HIS A 165 9.59 -5.82 -3.23
C HIS A 165 8.24 -6.21 -2.61
N PRO A 166 8.22 -7.10 -1.59
CA PRO A 166 6.97 -7.44 -0.89
C PRO A 166 6.29 -6.18 -0.36
N GLN A 167 4.94 -6.16 -0.42
CA GLN A 167 4.17 -5.00 0.00
C GLN A 167 3.20 -5.33 1.11
N VAL A 168 3.23 -4.52 2.16
CA VAL A 168 2.30 -4.60 3.29
C VAL A 168 1.55 -3.28 3.40
N ARG A 169 0.24 -3.36 3.49
CA ARG A 169 -0.65 -2.26 3.83
C ARG A 169 -1.32 -2.56 5.16
N PHE A 170 -0.76 -2.00 6.22
CA PHE A 170 -1.25 -2.16 7.57
C PHE A 170 -2.21 -1.03 7.93
N ILE A 171 -3.41 -1.37 8.38
CA ILE A 171 -4.40 -0.38 8.85
C ILE A 171 -4.51 -0.52 10.36
N GLY A 172 -3.91 0.43 11.04
CA GLY A 172 -3.72 0.43 12.48
C GLY A 172 -4.96 0.85 13.28
N HIS A 173 -4.88 0.54 14.56
CA HIS A 173 -5.74 1.06 15.62
C HIS A 173 -5.44 2.57 15.82
N PRO A 174 -6.44 3.41 16.15
CA PRO A 174 -6.21 4.84 16.40
C PRO A 174 -5.31 5.14 17.62
N GLN A 175 -5.19 4.21 18.57
CA GLN A 175 -4.26 4.30 19.69
C GLN A 175 -2.98 3.54 19.33
N LEU A 176 -1.81 4.19 19.45
CA LEU A 176 -0.53 3.64 19.01
C LEU A 176 -0.18 2.32 19.72
N GLU A 177 -0.39 2.26 21.03
CA GLU A 177 -0.05 1.10 21.87
C GLU A 177 -0.87 -0.14 21.51
N ALA A 178 -2.12 0.04 21.12
CA ALA A 178 -3.02 -1.04 20.74
C ALA A 178 -2.59 -1.77 19.44
N ASN A 179 -1.64 -1.20 18.70
CA ASN A 179 -1.10 -1.82 17.50
C ASN A 179 -0.05 -2.90 17.78
N GLU A 180 0.58 -2.91 18.97
CA GLU A 180 1.71 -3.78 19.28
C GLU A 180 1.49 -5.27 19.01
N PRO A 181 0.37 -5.88 19.40
CA PRO A 181 0.14 -7.30 19.14
C PRO A 181 0.08 -7.64 17.65
N PHE A 182 -0.29 -6.66 16.83
CA PHE A 182 -0.41 -6.80 15.37
C PHE A 182 0.89 -6.46 14.65
N LEU A 183 1.69 -5.53 15.17
CA LEU A 183 2.99 -5.15 14.60
C LEU A 183 4.06 -6.21 14.82
N THR A 184 4.09 -6.87 15.98
CA THR A 184 5.11 -7.85 16.33
C THR A 184 5.31 -8.93 15.25
N PRO A 185 4.27 -9.62 14.75
CA PRO A 185 4.44 -10.59 13.67
C PRO A 185 4.98 -9.98 12.37
N TRP A 186 4.68 -8.70 12.11
CA TRP A 186 5.20 -8.02 10.93
C TRP A 186 6.67 -7.62 11.08
N VAL A 187 7.12 -7.26 12.27
CA VAL A 187 8.55 -7.01 12.55
C VAL A 187 9.37 -8.26 12.21
N GLU A 188 8.93 -9.42 12.67
CA GLU A 188 9.59 -10.70 12.38
C GLU A 188 9.54 -11.03 10.87
N LYS A 189 8.37 -10.90 10.25
CA LYS A 189 8.22 -11.26 8.83
C LYS A 189 9.01 -10.32 7.90
N VAL A 190 8.97 -9.02 8.16
CA VAL A 190 9.71 -8.02 7.39
C VAL A 190 11.21 -8.17 7.62
N GLY A 191 11.62 -8.44 8.88
CA GLY A 191 13.00 -8.76 9.20
C GLY A 191 13.53 -9.94 8.40
N ALA A 192 12.78 -11.04 8.36
CA ALA A 192 13.13 -12.21 7.55
C ALA A 192 13.23 -11.89 6.06
N TRP A 193 12.32 -11.11 5.49
CA TRP A 193 12.41 -10.69 4.08
C TRP A 193 13.66 -9.85 3.78
N ILE A 194 14.06 -8.98 4.71
CA ILE A 194 15.30 -8.20 4.56
C ILE A 194 16.52 -9.11 4.63
N GLU A 195 16.54 -10.09 5.55
CA GLU A 195 17.61 -11.09 5.66
C GLU A 195 17.69 -11.99 4.41
N GLU A 196 16.56 -12.23 3.72
CA GLU A 196 16.49 -12.88 2.41
C GLU A 196 17.01 -11.99 1.25
N GLY A 197 17.44 -10.76 1.52
CA GLY A 197 17.90 -9.78 0.52
C GLY A 197 16.78 -9.02 -0.20
N ARG A 198 15.54 -9.08 0.29
CA ARG A 198 14.40 -8.34 -0.27
C ARG A 198 14.34 -6.93 0.27
N SER A 199 13.64 -6.06 -0.46
CA SER A 199 13.39 -4.65 -0.12
C SER A 199 11.89 -4.38 0.05
N PRO A 200 11.29 -4.75 1.19
CA PRO A 200 9.85 -4.63 1.40
C PRO A 200 9.39 -3.17 1.52
N TYR A 201 8.17 -2.90 1.04
CA TYR A 201 7.45 -1.64 1.26
C TYR A 201 6.36 -1.84 2.31
N ILE A 202 6.41 -1.04 3.37
CA ILE A 202 5.47 -1.12 4.48
C ILE A 202 4.73 0.21 4.61
N PHE A 203 3.45 0.21 4.25
CA PHE A 203 2.57 1.37 4.35
C PHE A 203 1.69 1.23 5.58
N LEU A 204 1.92 2.10 6.56
CA LEU A 204 1.18 2.09 7.82
C LEU A 204 0.19 3.26 7.86
N HIS A 205 -1.06 2.92 8.11
CA HIS A 205 -2.17 3.86 8.20
C HIS A 205 -2.83 3.81 9.57
N THR A 206 -3.43 4.91 9.98
CA THR A 206 -4.46 4.96 11.03
C THR A 206 -5.78 5.40 10.43
N SER A 207 -6.87 5.34 11.18
CA SER A 207 -8.22 5.62 10.67
C SER A 207 -8.35 6.99 9.98
N ASP A 208 -7.69 8.01 10.52
CA ASP A 208 -7.66 9.40 10.02
C ASP A 208 -6.28 9.84 9.49
N ASN A 209 -5.31 8.93 9.46
CA ASN A 209 -3.90 9.14 9.11
C ASN A 209 -3.09 10.09 10.00
N ARG A 210 -3.65 10.67 11.07
CA ARG A 210 -2.93 11.61 11.95
C ARG A 210 -1.72 10.97 12.62
N LEU A 211 -1.85 9.71 13.02
CA LEU A 211 -0.79 8.98 13.71
C LEU A 211 -0.01 8.02 12.79
N SER A 212 -0.25 8.05 11.47
CA SER A 212 0.40 7.14 10.53
C SER A 212 1.92 7.27 10.53
N ALA A 213 2.45 8.50 10.62
CA ALA A 213 3.88 8.74 10.69
C ALA A 213 4.49 8.22 12.01
N ALA A 214 3.83 8.45 13.15
CA ALA A 214 4.26 7.95 14.45
C ALA A 214 4.23 6.40 14.51
N LEU A 215 3.19 5.79 13.93
CA LEU A 215 3.07 4.34 13.81
C LEU A 215 4.21 3.76 12.95
N ALA A 216 4.56 4.42 11.85
CA ALA A 216 5.65 4.00 10.99
C ALA A 216 7.02 4.13 11.69
N GLN A 217 7.27 5.19 12.44
CA GLN A 217 8.48 5.32 13.25
C GLN A 217 8.56 4.22 14.32
N ARG A 218 7.46 3.94 15.01
CA ARG A 218 7.39 2.89 16.02
C ARG A 218 7.69 1.50 15.42
N PHE A 219 7.11 1.19 14.28
CA PHE A 219 7.41 -0.04 13.54
C PHE A 219 8.90 -0.11 13.18
N HIS A 220 9.45 0.96 12.62
CA HIS A 220 10.84 1.00 12.21
C HIS A 220 11.81 0.86 13.40
N GLN A 221 11.53 1.50 14.53
CA GLN A 221 12.33 1.35 15.76
C GLN A 221 12.38 -0.11 16.23
N ARG A 222 11.25 -0.84 16.16
CA ARG A 222 11.22 -2.26 16.49
C ARG A 222 11.98 -3.10 15.48
N LEU A 223 11.89 -2.75 14.20
CA LEU A 223 12.65 -3.41 13.15
C LEU A 223 14.16 -3.21 13.33
N MET A 224 14.61 -2.04 13.77
CA MET A 224 16.02 -1.78 14.12
C MET A 224 16.48 -2.64 15.30
N GLN A 225 15.62 -2.90 16.29
CA GLN A 225 15.95 -3.81 17.40
C GLN A 225 16.13 -5.25 16.89
N ARG A 226 15.32 -5.67 15.92
CA ARG A 226 15.41 -6.99 15.25
C ARG A 226 16.61 -7.08 14.29
N LEU A 227 16.97 -5.96 13.65
CA LEU A 227 18.03 -5.83 12.64
C LEU A 227 18.97 -4.66 13.00
N PRO A 228 19.99 -4.89 13.83
CA PRO A 228 20.85 -3.79 14.36
C PRO A 228 21.62 -2.99 13.29
N GLY A 229 21.74 -3.52 12.06
CA GLY A 229 22.38 -2.81 10.93
C GLY A 229 21.44 -1.88 10.14
N LEU A 230 20.15 -1.82 10.51
CA LEU A 230 19.19 -0.98 9.80
C LEU A 230 19.36 0.50 10.19
N ALA A 231 19.47 1.39 9.20
CA ALA A 231 19.62 2.82 9.44
C ALA A 231 18.36 3.43 10.10
N ALA A 232 18.55 4.38 11.00
CA ALA A 232 17.44 5.10 11.62
C ALA A 232 16.69 5.97 10.60
N LEU A 233 15.38 6.13 10.80
CA LEU A 233 14.61 7.12 10.06
C LEU A 233 14.95 8.53 10.52
N PRO A 234 14.87 9.54 9.64
CA PRO A 234 14.94 10.93 10.05
C PRO A 234 13.87 11.26 11.11
N GLU A 235 14.20 12.17 11.99
CA GLU A 235 13.22 12.69 12.96
C GLU A 235 12.03 13.33 12.22
N LEU A 236 10.83 13.15 12.75
CA LEU A 236 9.68 13.88 12.25
C LEU A 236 9.85 15.37 12.57
N PRO A 237 9.50 16.27 11.63
CA PRO A 237 9.43 17.69 11.95
C PRO A 237 8.53 17.88 13.18
N ARG A 238 9.02 18.61 14.18
CA ARG A 238 8.16 19.02 15.29
C ARG A 238 7.09 19.95 14.72
N ALA A 239 5.84 19.77 15.15
CA ALA A 239 4.82 20.76 14.88
C ALA A 239 5.34 22.12 15.39
N PRO A 240 5.20 23.23 14.61
CA PRO A 240 5.53 24.53 15.12
C PRO A 240 4.77 24.73 16.44
N GLU A 241 5.48 25.12 17.50
CA GLU A 241 4.84 25.56 18.73
C GLU A 241 3.92 26.73 18.35
N VAL A 242 2.62 26.48 18.44
CA VAL A 242 1.65 27.58 18.34
C VAL A 242 1.82 28.38 19.61
N GLU A 243 2.61 29.47 19.57
CA GLU A 243 2.57 30.48 20.60
C GLU A 243 1.09 30.93 20.71
N GLN A 244 0.43 30.50 21.77
CA GLN A 244 -0.81 31.12 22.17
C GLN A 244 -0.45 32.55 22.56
N LEU A 245 -0.58 33.48 21.61
CA LEU A 245 -0.66 34.89 21.95
C LEU A 245 -1.83 35.04 22.89
N GLY A 246 -1.52 35.15 24.19
CA GLY A 246 -2.51 35.43 25.21
C GLY A 246 -3.26 36.69 24.83
N LEU A 247 -4.54 36.54 24.57
CA LEU A 247 -5.48 37.66 24.56
C LEU A 247 -5.60 38.15 26.01
N LEU A 248 -4.87 39.24 26.31
CA LEU A 248 -5.16 40.11 27.45
C LEU A 248 -6.30 41.05 27.08
#